data_5de061e1fa9aa1275c88e22408c9f426
#
_entry.id   5de061e1fa9aa1275c88e22408c9f426
#
_cell.length_a   1.000
_cell.length_b   1.000
_cell.length_c   1.000
_cell.angle_alpha   90.00
_cell.angle_beta   90.00
_cell.angle_gamma   90.00
#
_symmetry.space_group_name_H-M   'P 1'
#
loop_
_entity.id
_entity.type
_entity.pdbx_description
1 polymer ?
#
loop_
_entity_poly.entity_id
_entity_poly.type
_entity_poly.pdbx_seq_one_letter_code
_entity_poly.pdbx_strand_id
1 'polypeptide(L)'
;MFFRLKKSGERGYVQIVENKRDGAAVRQKVIVSLGRADELAASGALASLIASGAKLTDQVLLINALVEDAEGALSVAAKRIGGPMLFGRLWERLGVADVLADLLKARAFEFSVERAVFVAALHRLFVSGSDRDCSSWMEDYDIPGAEGLDLHHFYRAMAWLGEEVEEKPDGALAPRCVKDLIEEKLFDRRRDLFTDLSVVFMDTTSLSFYGEGGETLGEHGYSKDYRPDLKQMILGLVVDGDGRPICTEMWPGNTADVTSLLPVVDRLRERFSIGRVCIVADRGMISAATIAGLEERKLEYILGARERSDAVVRKIVLDNDDPFVPLLIER
;
A
#
# COMPACT_ATOMS: atom_id res chain seq x y z
N MET A 1 28.66 -31.05 3.51
CA MET A 1 27.71 -30.88 4.64
C MET A 1 26.29 -31.07 4.18
N PHE A 2 25.39 -31.65 5.01
CA PHE A 2 23.97 -31.81 4.68
C PHE A 2 23.14 -31.99 5.95
N PHE A 3 21.83 -31.76 5.82
CA PHE A 3 20.91 -32.01 6.92
C PHE A 3 20.62 -33.49 7.06
N ARG A 4 20.61 -33.99 8.30
CA ARG A 4 20.25 -35.37 8.64
C ARG A 4 19.18 -35.36 9.72
N LEU A 5 18.13 -36.18 9.53
CA LEU A 5 17.16 -36.49 10.57
C LEU A 5 17.62 -37.76 11.32
N LYS A 6 18.00 -37.60 12.57
CA LYS A 6 18.37 -38.71 13.47
C LYS A 6 17.18 -39.06 14.35
N LYS A 7 16.67 -40.28 14.23
CA LYS A 7 15.64 -40.81 15.12
C LYS A 7 16.26 -41.31 16.43
N SER A 8 15.61 -40.99 17.57
CA SER A 8 15.97 -41.53 18.91
C SER A 8 14.65 -41.84 19.64
N GLY A 9 14.26 -43.12 19.63
CA GLY A 9 12.92 -43.53 20.01
C GLY A 9 11.86 -42.97 19.07
N GLU A 10 10.80 -42.40 19.59
CA GLU A 10 9.74 -41.75 18.82
C GLU A 10 10.08 -40.30 18.37
N ARG A 11 11.24 -39.77 18.76
CA ARG A 11 11.62 -38.37 18.49
C ARG A 11 12.63 -38.28 17.36
N GLY A 12 12.47 -37.27 16.49
CA GLY A 12 13.38 -36.90 15.43
C GLY A 12 14.22 -35.68 15.80
N TYR A 13 15.51 -35.68 15.51
CA TYR A 13 16.41 -34.55 15.69
C TYR A 13 17.04 -34.14 14.37
N VAL A 14 17.02 -32.85 14.06
CA VAL A 14 17.67 -32.31 12.88
C VAL A 14 19.13 -31.98 13.20
N GLN A 15 20.03 -32.51 12.39
CA GLN A 15 21.48 -32.31 12.58
C GLN A 15 22.11 -31.90 11.25
N ILE A 16 23.17 -31.08 11.33
CA ILE A 16 24.07 -30.81 10.22
C ILE A 16 25.27 -31.75 10.38
N VAL A 17 25.52 -32.54 9.33
CA VAL A 17 26.58 -33.54 9.32
C VAL A 17 27.52 -33.36 8.13
N GLU A 18 28.74 -33.74 8.27
CA GLU A 18 29.79 -33.78 7.25
C GLU A 18 30.27 -35.20 7.04
N ASN A 19 30.44 -35.62 5.78
CA ASN A 19 31.15 -36.86 5.47
C ASN A 19 32.64 -36.59 5.43
N LYS A 20 33.41 -37.24 6.33
CA LYS A 20 34.85 -37.19 6.31
C LYS A 20 35.36 -38.54 5.84
N ARG A 21 36.22 -38.52 4.83
CA ARG A 21 36.88 -39.74 4.30
C ARG A 21 38.10 -40.02 5.15
N ASP A 22 38.17 -41.22 5.68
CA ASP A 22 39.28 -41.71 6.47
C ASP A 22 39.77 -43.02 5.81
N GLY A 23 40.68 -42.91 4.85
CA GLY A 23 41.11 -44.02 3.99
C GLY A 23 39.96 -44.50 3.08
N ALA A 24 39.65 -45.79 3.17
CA ALA A 24 38.55 -46.41 2.41
C ALA A 24 37.16 -46.23 3.07
N ALA A 25 37.12 -45.78 4.33
CA ALA A 25 35.84 -45.61 5.06
C ALA A 25 35.37 -44.18 5.07
N VAL A 26 34.05 -43.98 4.94
CA VAL A 26 33.40 -42.67 5.10
C VAL A 26 32.76 -42.60 6.49
N ARG A 27 33.24 -41.69 7.33
CA ARG A 27 32.66 -41.44 8.64
C ARG A 27 31.86 -40.14 8.63
N GLN A 28 30.65 -40.18 9.20
CA GLN A 28 29.82 -38.97 9.39
C GLN A 28 30.17 -38.30 10.71
N LYS A 29 30.60 -37.05 10.63
CA LYS A 29 30.82 -36.18 11.80
C LYS A 29 29.63 -35.25 11.96
N VAL A 30 29.03 -35.21 13.14
CA VAL A 30 27.99 -34.21 13.48
C VAL A 30 28.70 -32.90 13.76
N ILE A 31 28.33 -31.86 13.03
CA ILE A 31 28.82 -30.50 13.19
C ILE A 31 28.01 -29.80 14.27
N VAL A 32 26.67 -29.85 14.14
CA VAL A 32 25.73 -29.23 15.06
C VAL A 32 24.40 -29.98 15.09
N SER A 33 23.76 -29.99 16.25
CA SER A 33 22.39 -30.47 16.41
C SER A 33 21.46 -29.25 16.56
N LEU A 34 20.47 -29.07 15.64
CA LEU A 34 19.61 -27.91 15.60
C LEU A 34 18.42 -28.02 16.55
N GLY A 35 18.10 -29.25 17.01
CA GLY A 35 17.00 -29.50 17.91
C GLY A 35 15.99 -30.54 17.41
N ARG A 36 14.84 -30.62 18.06
CA ARG A 36 13.77 -31.55 17.70
C ARG A 36 13.05 -31.12 16.42
N ALA A 37 12.79 -32.07 15.54
CA ALA A 37 12.19 -31.81 14.23
C ALA A 37 10.76 -31.24 14.34
N ASP A 38 9.96 -31.74 15.30
CA ASP A 38 8.61 -31.27 15.57
C ASP A 38 8.58 -29.82 16.11
N GLU A 39 9.50 -29.47 17.03
CA GLU A 39 9.62 -28.11 17.57
C GLU A 39 10.12 -27.11 16.51
N LEU A 40 11.09 -27.51 15.70
CA LEU A 40 11.61 -26.70 14.60
C LEU A 40 10.59 -26.46 13.48
N ALA A 41 9.74 -27.46 13.22
CA ALA A 41 8.66 -27.33 12.26
C ALA A 41 7.55 -26.39 12.78
N ALA A 42 7.16 -26.56 14.04
CA ALA A 42 6.09 -25.76 14.66
C ALA A 42 6.48 -24.28 14.84
N SER A 43 7.75 -24.00 15.15
CA SER A 43 8.26 -22.63 15.34
C SER A 43 8.62 -21.90 14.04
N GLY A 44 8.70 -22.58 12.90
CA GLY A 44 9.22 -22.03 11.65
C GLY A 44 10.74 -21.71 11.68
N ALA A 45 11.43 -22.05 12.76
CA ALA A 45 12.84 -21.71 12.96
C ALA A 45 13.76 -22.31 11.89
N LEU A 46 13.43 -23.51 11.40
CA LEU A 46 14.22 -24.16 10.34
C LEU A 46 14.09 -23.40 9.00
N ALA A 47 12.87 -22.94 8.65
CA ALA A 47 12.65 -22.15 7.46
C ALA A 47 13.39 -20.80 7.51
N SER A 48 13.33 -20.12 8.67
CA SER A 48 14.06 -18.87 8.91
C SER A 48 15.57 -19.06 8.83
N LEU A 49 16.11 -20.16 9.37
CA LEU A 49 17.53 -20.49 9.30
C LEU A 49 17.99 -20.73 7.85
N ILE A 50 17.20 -21.47 7.07
CA ILE A 50 17.50 -21.75 5.65
C ILE A 50 17.46 -20.45 4.84
N ALA A 51 16.45 -19.59 5.05
CA ALA A 51 16.34 -18.29 4.39
C ALA A 51 17.51 -17.35 4.73
N SER A 52 17.93 -17.35 6.00
CA SER A 52 19.12 -16.59 6.44
C SER A 52 20.42 -17.17 5.84
N GLY A 53 20.54 -18.49 5.80
CA GLY A 53 21.68 -19.17 5.20
C GLY A 53 21.79 -18.94 3.69
N ALA A 54 20.67 -18.89 2.96
CA ALA A 54 20.65 -18.56 1.53
C ALA A 54 21.24 -17.17 1.28
N LYS A 55 20.82 -16.15 2.05
CA LYS A 55 21.40 -14.80 1.95
C LYS A 55 22.91 -14.77 2.21
N LEU A 56 23.38 -15.58 3.17
CA LEU A 56 24.80 -15.68 3.47
C LEU A 56 25.58 -16.39 2.36
N THR A 57 24.97 -17.40 1.72
CA THR A 57 25.59 -18.15 0.60
C THR A 57 25.85 -17.23 -0.59
N ASP A 58 24.91 -16.36 -0.93
CA ASP A 58 25.09 -15.38 -2.01
C ASP A 58 26.27 -14.43 -1.72
N GLN A 59 26.40 -13.97 -0.47
CA GLN A 59 27.52 -13.13 -0.06
C GLN A 59 28.86 -13.87 -0.07
N VAL A 60 28.88 -15.13 0.35
CA VAL A 60 30.10 -15.95 0.36
C VAL A 60 30.54 -16.32 -1.05
N LEU A 61 29.61 -16.62 -1.96
CA LEU A 61 29.94 -16.85 -3.37
C LEU A 61 30.52 -15.60 -4.00
N LEU A 62 29.98 -14.43 -3.71
CA LEU A 62 30.51 -13.15 -4.15
C LEU A 62 31.94 -12.89 -3.66
N ILE A 63 32.18 -13.13 -2.36
CA ILE A 63 33.51 -12.96 -1.76
C ILE A 63 34.54 -13.94 -2.36
N ASN A 64 34.14 -15.21 -2.59
CA ASN A 64 35.03 -16.17 -3.20
C ASN A 64 35.36 -15.84 -4.67
N ALA A 65 34.38 -15.38 -5.45
CA ALA A 65 34.61 -14.90 -6.80
C ALA A 65 35.55 -13.68 -6.84
N LEU A 66 35.46 -12.79 -5.85
CA LEU A 66 36.37 -11.63 -5.71
C LEU A 66 37.80 -12.03 -5.30
N VAL A 67 37.97 -13.15 -4.58
CA VAL A 67 39.28 -13.63 -4.09
C VAL A 67 40.01 -14.45 -5.19
N GLU A 68 39.26 -15.18 -6.02
CA GLU A 68 39.83 -15.98 -7.12
C GLU A 68 40.27 -15.13 -8.34
N ASP A 69 39.74 -13.92 -8.50
CA ASP A 69 40.04 -13.01 -9.61
C ASP A 69 40.96 -11.83 -9.20
N ALA A 70 41.97 -12.09 -8.39
CA ALA A 70 42.92 -11.06 -7.93
C ALA A 70 43.79 -10.40 -9.04
N GLU A 71 43.64 -10.78 -10.32
CA GLU A 71 44.34 -10.18 -11.48
C GLU A 71 43.44 -9.35 -12.41
N GLY A 72 42.12 -9.29 -12.16
CA GLY A 72 41.21 -8.42 -12.88
C GLY A 72 39.97 -8.12 -12.03
N ALA A 73 39.89 -6.91 -11.50
CA ALA A 73 38.79 -6.50 -10.64
C ALA A 73 37.43 -6.61 -11.35
N LEU A 74 36.80 -7.79 -11.31
CA LEU A 74 35.40 -7.98 -11.66
C LEU A 74 34.55 -7.39 -10.53
N SER A 75 34.02 -6.20 -10.77
CA SER A 75 32.97 -5.64 -9.91
C SER A 75 31.66 -6.39 -10.17
N VAL A 76 31.32 -7.34 -9.31
CA VAL A 76 30.03 -8.05 -9.39
C VAL A 76 29.02 -7.28 -8.56
N ALA A 77 28.08 -6.61 -9.22
CA ALA A 77 26.93 -6.00 -8.56
C ALA A 77 25.73 -6.97 -8.61
N ALA A 78 25.30 -7.47 -7.44
CA ALA A 78 24.07 -8.27 -7.33
C ALA A 78 22.89 -7.34 -7.11
N LYS A 79 21.86 -7.43 -7.98
CA LYS A 79 20.63 -6.67 -7.85
C LYS A 79 19.45 -7.57 -7.48
N ARG A 80 18.52 -7.03 -6.70
CA ARG A 80 17.30 -7.72 -6.30
C ARG A 80 16.26 -7.63 -7.42
N ILE A 81 15.71 -8.77 -7.86
CA ILE A 81 14.75 -8.83 -8.98
C ILE A 81 13.33 -9.23 -8.55
N GLY A 82 13.18 -9.94 -7.41
CA GLY A 82 11.90 -10.57 -7.04
C GLY A 82 10.75 -9.59 -6.88
N GLY A 83 10.99 -8.49 -6.18
CA GLY A 83 10.00 -7.44 -6.00
C GLY A 83 9.58 -6.77 -7.31
N PRO A 84 10.51 -6.20 -8.08
CA PRO A 84 10.20 -5.62 -9.37
C PRO A 84 9.47 -6.56 -10.33
N MET A 85 9.85 -7.82 -10.37
CA MET A 85 9.21 -8.81 -11.24
C MET A 85 7.76 -9.11 -10.82
N LEU A 86 7.50 -9.31 -9.52
CA LEU A 86 6.16 -9.58 -9.02
C LEU A 86 5.24 -8.38 -9.22
N PHE A 87 5.66 -7.22 -8.72
CA PHE A 87 4.84 -6.01 -8.78
C PHE A 87 4.74 -5.44 -10.19
N GLY A 88 5.75 -5.64 -11.05
CA GLY A 88 5.66 -5.32 -12.46
C GLY A 88 4.55 -6.08 -13.16
N ARG A 89 4.42 -7.38 -12.91
CA ARG A 89 3.31 -8.19 -13.45
C ARG A 89 1.95 -7.76 -12.92
N LEU A 90 1.86 -7.38 -11.63
CA LEU A 90 0.62 -6.84 -11.06
C LEU A 90 0.27 -5.49 -11.69
N TRP A 91 1.24 -4.62 -11.89
CA TRP A 91 1.09 -3.32 -12.54
C TRP A 91 0.52 -3.43 -13.96
N GLU A 92 1.08 -4.35 -14.75
CA GLU A 92 0.59 -4.67 -16.09
C GLU A 92 -0.83 -5.26 -16.04
N ARG A 93 -1.05 -6.25 -15.16
CA ARG A 93 -2.35 -6.95 -15.03
C ARG A 93 -3.47 -6.00 -14.60
N LEU A 94 -3.17 -5.05 -13.73
CA LEU A 94 -4.12 -4.01 -13.32
C LEU A 94 -4.35 -2.96 -14.41
N GLY A 95 -3.52 -2.96 -15.46
CA GLY A 95 -3.61 -2.03 -16.57
C GLY A 95 -3.09 -0.63 -16.27
N VAL A 96 -2.31 -0.47 -15.18
CA VAL A 96 -1.78 0.85 -14.79
C VAL A 96 -0.81 1.37 -15.84
N ALA A 97 0.08 0.49 -16.36
CA ALA A 97 1.00 0.85 -17.43
C ALA A 97 0.27 1.40 -18.67
N ASP A 98 -0.79 0.72 -19.12
CA ASP A 98 -1.57 1.13 -20.29
C ASP A 98 -2.27 2.47 -20.07
N VAL A 99 -2.87 2.68 -18.88
CA VAL A 99 -3.56 3.93 -18.53
C VAL A 99 -2.58 5.10 -18.53
N LEU A 100 -1.41 4.92 -17.91
CA LEU A 100 -0.36 5.94 -17.91
C LEU A 100 0.15 6.23 -19.32
N ALA A 101 0.42 5.17 -20.11
CA ALA A 101 0.85 5.32 -21.49
C ALA A 101 -0.18 6.06 -22.35
N ASP A 102 -1.48 5.80 -22.14
CA ASP A 102 -2.57 6.50 -22.84
C ASP A 102 -2.59 8.00 -22.53
N LEU A 103 -2.51 8.36 -21.25
CA LEU A 103 -2.49 9.76 -20.81
C LEU A 103 -1.22 10.50 -21.22
N LEU A 104 -0.13 9.79 -21.43
CA LEU A 104 1.16 10.35 -21.86
C LEU A 104 1.31 10.52 -23.37
N LYS A 105 0.38 9.99 -24.20
CA LYS A 105 0.47 10.06 -25.69
C LYS A 105 0.63 11.48 -26.25
N ALA A 106 0.01 12.45 -25.60
CA ALA A 106 0.07 13.86 -26.00
C ALA A 106 1.22 14.64 -25.36
N ARG A 107 2.11 13.97 -24.63
CA ARG A 107 3.20 14.56 -23.84
C ARG A 107 4.55 14.09 -24.35
N ALA A 108 5.53 14.98 -24.33
CA ALA A 108 6.92 14.65 -24.64
C ALA A 108 7.76 14.77 -23.37
N PHE A 109 8.19 13.64 -22.82
CA PHE A 109 9.16 13.57 -21.74
C PHE A 109 10.43 12.89 -22.24
N GLU A 110 11.59 13.33 -21.73
CA GLU A 110 12.89 12.76 -22.06
C GLU A 110 13.18 11.44 -21.33
N PHE A 111 12.29 11.05 -20.42
CA PHE A 111 12.38 9.84 -19.59
C PHE A 111 11.03 9.13 -19.52
N SER A 112 11.02 7.88 -19.05
CA SER A 112 9.79 7.14 -18.84
C SER A 112 9.10 7.57 -17.55
N VAL A 113 8.08 8.42 -17.66
CA VAL A 113 7.24 8.85 -16.53
C VAL A 113 6.55 7.66 -15.90
N GLU A 114 6.06 6.72 -16.72
CA GLU A 114 5.40 5.52 -16.25
C GLU A 114 6.34 4.67 -15.36
N ARG A 115 7.58 4.48 -15.75
CA ARG A 115 8.56 3.78 -14.93
C ARG A 115 8.93 4.55 -13.67
N ALA A 116 9.05 5.86 -13.73
CA ALA A 116 9.31 6.69 -12.56
C ALA A 116 8.16 6.55 -11.52
N VAL A 117 6.90 6.57 -11.96
CA VAL A 117 5.74 6.35 -11.08
C VAL A 117 5.75 4.93 -10.49
N PHE A 118 6.06 3.91 -11.31
CA PHE A 118 6.17 2.53 -10.85
C PHE A 118 7.25 2.36 -9.77
N VAL A 119 8.45 2.91 -10.01
CA VAL A 119 9.58 2.83 -9.06
C VAL A 119 9.23 3.55 -7.75
N ALA A 120 8.63 4.73 -7.83
CA ALA A 120 8.21 5.47 -6.65
C ALA A 120 7.14 4.72 -5.84
N ALA A 121 6.17 4.08 -6.49
CA ALA A 121 5.17 3.23 -5.86
C ALA A 121 5.83 1.99 -5.22
N LEU A 122 6.72 1.32 -5.94
CA LEU A 122 7.43 0.15 -5.46
C LEU A 122 8.29 0.46 -4.23
N HIS A 123 9.01 1.58 -4.25
CA HIS A 123 9.80 2.04 -3.11
C HIS A 123 8.92 2.23 -1.86
N ARG A 124 7.78 2.90 -1.97
CA ARG A 124 6.86 3.12 -0.85
C ARG A 124 6.24 1.84 -0.31
N LEU A 125 6.05 0.82 -1.15
CA LEU A 125 5.61 -0.51 -0.72
C LEU A 125 6.66 -1.24 0.11
N PHE A 126 7.96 -1.04 -0.17
CA PHE A 126 9.03 -1.79 0.49
C PHE A 126 9.68 -1.06 1.66
N VAL A 127 9.87 0.24 1.57
CA VAL A 127 10.73 0.99 2.52
C VAL A 127 10.06 2.21 3.12
N SER A 128 9.07 2.82 2.47
CA SER A 128 8.42 4.03 2.97
C SER A 128 9.42 5.19 3.23
N GLY A 129 9.88 5.84 2.19
CA GLY A 129 10.84 6.95 2.27
C GLY A 129 10.53 8.08 1.29
N SER A 130 11.43 9.06 1.22
CA SER A 130 11.35 10.18 0.29
C SER A 130 11.71 9.77 -1.15
N ASP A 131 11.41 10.65 -2.12
CA ASP A 131 11.84 10.43 -3.49
C ASP A 131 13.37 10.47 -3.64
N ARG A 132 14.06 11.18 -2.73
CA ARG A 132 15.53 11.14 -2.64
C ARG A 132 16.03 9.76 -2.22
N ASP A 133 15.40 9.16 -1.22
CA ASP A 133 15.74 7.80 -0.78
C ASP A 133 15.41 6.79 -1.87
N CYS A 134 14.35 7.01 -2.63
CA CYS A 134 13.96 6.19 -3.77
C CYS A 134 15.06 6.11 -4.83
N SER A 135 15.72 7.22 -5.16
CA SER A 135 16.79 7.24 -6.16
C SER A 135 17.99 6.39 -5.75
N SER A 136 18.36 6.41 -4.47
CA SER A 136 19.44 5.54 -3.94
C SER A 136 19.00 4.10 -3.78
N TRP A 137 17.77 3.88 -3.31
CA TRP A 137 17.21 2.55 -3.11
C TRP A 137 17.11 1.74 -4.40
N MET A 138 16.74 2.37 -5.52
CA MET A 138 16.57 1.67 -6.78
C MET A 138 17.88 1.10 -7.35
N GLU A 139 19.05 1.58 -6.91
CA GLU A 139 20.35 1.07 -7.34
C GLU A 139 20.57 -0.40 -6.93
N ASP A 140 19.93 -0.83 -5.83
CA ASP A 140 19.97 -2.19 -5.32
C ASP A 140 19.04 -3.17 -6.07
N TYR A 141 18.23 -2.66 -7.00
CA TYR A 141 17.22 -3.45 -7.70
C TYR A 141 17.45 -3.45 -9.21
N ASP A 142 17.09 -4.57 -9.83
CA ASP A 142 16.97 -4.67 -11.28
C ASP A 142 15.51 -4.40 -11.67
N ILE A 143 15.25 -3.19 -12.15
CA ILE A 143 13.91 -2.71 -12.51
C ILE A 143 13.90 -2.41 -14.01
N PRO A 144 13.37 -3.30 -14.85
CA PRO A 144 13.38 -3.11 -16.30
C PRO A 144 12.72 -1.79 -16.71
N GLY A 145 13.43 -1.03 -17.53
CA GLY A 145 12.98 0.26 -18.05
C GLY A 145 13.14 1.44 -17.08
N ALA A 146 13.81 1.22 -15.93
CA ALA A 146 14.13 2.28 -14.98
C ALA A 146 15.59 2.78 -15.12
N GLU A 147 16.32 2.24 -16.08
CA GLU A 147 17.70 2.64 -16.34
C GLU A 147 17.78 4.12 -16.69
N GLY A 148 18.67 4.85 -16.04
CA GLY A 148 18.85 6.29 -16.28
C GLY A 148 17.80 7.19 -15.61
N LEU A 149 16.94 6.65 -14.75
CA LEU A 149 16.09 7.49 -13.89
C LEU A 149 16.91 8.10 -12.76
N ASP A 150 16.78 9.41 -12.60
CA ASP A 150 17.40 10.21 -11.55
C ASP A 150 16.34 10.87 -10.67
N LEU A 151 16.76 11.45 -9.54
CA LEU A 151 15.88 12.12 -8.58
C LEU A 151 14.95 13.16 -9.22
N HIS A 152 15.45 13.96 -10.14
CA HIS A 152 14.65 15.01 -10.78
C HIS A 152 13.53 14.43 -11.67
N HIS A 153 13.68 13.20 -12.18
CA HIS A 153 12.65 12.50 -12.93
C HIS A 153 11.48 12.09 -12.04
N PHE A 154 11.75 11.67 -10.80
CA PHE A 154 10.68 11.41 -9.81
C PHE A 154 9.89 12.66 -9.49
N TYR A 155 10.57 13.78 -9.22
CA TYR A 155 9.87 15.05 -8.99
C TYR A 155 9.02 15.49 -10.18
N ARG A 156 9.53 15.36 -11.39
CA ARG A 156 8.76 15.69 -12.61
C ARG A 156 7.57 14.75 -12.83
N ALA A 157 7.72 13.47 -12.51
CA ALA A 157 6.62 12.50 -12.57
C ALA A 157 5.53 12.82 -11.53
N MET A 158 5.93 13.15 -10.30
CA MET A 158 4.97 13.57 -9.26
C MET A 158 4.29 14.89 -9.61
N ALA A 159 5.01 15.87 -10.14
CA ALA A 159 4.43 17.13 -10.62
C ALA A 159 3.39 16.89 -11.71
N TRP A 160 3.67 15.97 -12.66
CA TRP A 160 2.69 15.60 -13.68
C TRP A 160 1.45 14.93 -13.11
N LEU A 161 1.56 14.04 -12.12
CA LEU A 161 0.40 13.44 -11.46
C LEU A 161 -0.49 14.48 -10.77
N GLY A 162 0.11 15.54 -10.24
CA GLY A 162 -0.59 16.67 -9.61
C GLY A 162 -0.96 17.81 -10.56
N GLU A 163 -0.71 17.69 -11.87
CA GLU A 163 -1.09 18.73 -12.84
C GLU A 163 -2.61 18.87 -12.92
N GLU A 164 -3.11 20.08 -12.71
CA GLU A 164 -4.53 20.39 -12.74
C GLU A 164 -5.10 20.21 -14.17
N VAL A 165 -6.22 19.50 -14.28
CA VAL A 165 -6.86 19.20 -15.57
C VAL A 165 -8.13 20.02 -15.81
N GLU A 166 -8.70 20.62 -14.76
CA GLU A 166 -9.92 21.42 -14.81
C GLU A 166 -9.80 22.62 -13.86
N GLU A 167 -10.54 23.68 -14.14
CA GLU A 167 -10.67 24.80 -13.23
C GLU A 167 -11.24 24.33 -11.89
N LYS A 168 -10.78 24.94 -10.81
CA LYS A 168 -11.17 24.61 -9.44
C LYS A 168 -12.69 24.72 -9.31
N PRO A 169 -13.40 23.63 -9.02
CA PRO A 169 -14.84 23.74 -8.74
C PRO A 169 -15.07 24.59 -7.49
N ASP A 170 -16.19 25.30 -7.44
CA ASP A 170 -16.61 26.04 -6.25
C ASP A 170 -16.74 25.06 -5.07
N GLY A 171 -15.78 25.09 -4.14
CA GLY A 171 -15.78 24.20 -2.99
C GLY A 171 -14.41 24.07 -2.31
N ALA A 172 -14.38 23.34 -1.19
CA ALA A 172 -13.20 23.13 -0.38
C ALA A 172 -12.24 22.04 -0.90
N LEU A 173 -12.64 21.27 -1.92
CA LEU A 173 -11.84 20.19 -2.49
C LEU A 173 -10.65 20.73 -3.28
N ALA A 174 -9.56 19.96 -3.31
CA ALA A 174 -8.46 20.21 -4.22
C ALA A 174 -8.96 20.17 -5.69
N PRO A 175 -8.32 20.93 -6.61
CA PRO A 175 -8.62 20.85 -8.02
C PRO A 175 -8.39 19.43 -8.54
N ARG A 176 -9.18 19.07 -9.57
CA ARG A 176 -9.00 17.79 -10.25
C ARG A 176 -7.67 17.77 -10.99
N CYS A 177 -6.93 16.67 -10.91
CA CYS A 177 -5.61 16.55 -11.49
C CYS A 177 -5.43 15.22 -12.28
N VAL A 178 -4.28 15.02 -12.89
CA VAL A 178 -3.98 13.83 -13.69
C VAL A 178 -4.19 12.53 -12.90
N LYS A 179 -3.85 12.53 -11.58
CA LYS A 179 -4.12 11.40 -10.69
C LYS A 179 -5.59 10.96 -10.77
N ASP A 180 -6.52 11.91 -10.78
CA ASP A 180 -7.96 11.64 -10.82
C ASP A 180 -8.38 10.97 -12.13
N LEU A 181 -7.80 11.38 -13.25
CA LEU A 181 -8.02 10.72 -14.55
C LEU A 181 -7.50 9.27 -14.55
N ILE A 182 -6.38 9.02 -13.86
CA ILE A 182 -5.84 7.66 -13.72
C ILE A 182 -6.81 6.80 -12.92
N GLU A 183 -7.31 7.29 -11.79
CA GLU A 183 -8.29 6.59 -10.95
C GLU A 183 -9.55 6.23 -11.74
N GLU A 184 -10.11 7.18 -12.49
CA GLU A 184 -11.29 6.99 -13.33
C GLU A 184 -11.06 5.91 -14.39
N LYS A 185 -9.96 6.00 -15.14
CA LYS A 185 -9.63 5.02 -16.19
C LYS A 185 -9.38 3.62 -15.61
N LEU A 186 -8.73 3.52 -14.45
CA LEU A 186 -8.52 2.24 -13.78
C LEU A 186 -9.84 1.66 -13.25
N PHE A 187 -10.71 2.51 -12.73
CA PHE A 187 -12.04 2.10 -12.31
C PHE A 187 -12.86 1.58 -13.47
N ASP A 188 -12.92 2.30 -14.60
CA ASP A 188 -13.65 1.89 -15.80
C ASP A 188 -13.15 0.57 -16.38
N ARG A 189 -11.82 0.33 -16.36
CA ARG A 189 -11.24 -0.95 -16.79
C ARG A 189 -11.63 -2.12 -15.89
N ARG A 190 -11.81 -1.85 -14.61
CA ARG A 190 -12.19 -2.86 -13.60
C ARG A 190 -13.70 -3.09 -13.59
N ARG A 191 -14.47 -2.09 -13.99
CA ARG A 191 -15.92 -2.13 -13.97
C ARG A 191 -16.43 -3.13 -14.98
N ASP A 192 -17.05 -4.19 -14.50
CA ASP A 192 -17.81 -5.14 -15.28
C ASP A 192 -19.30 -5.05 -14.92
N LEU A 193 -20.14 -5.86 -15.57
CA LEU A 193 -21.59 -5.91 -15.30
C LEU A 193 -21.91 -6.40 -13.87
N PHE A 194 -20.94 -6.94 -13.16
CA PHE A 194 -21.08 -7.49 -11.81
C PHE A 194 -20.39 -6.63 -10.74
N THR A 195 -19.79 -5.50 -11.13
CA THR A 195 -19.20 -4.56 -10.16
C THR A 195 -20.30 -3.93 -9.34
N ASP A 196 -20.46 -4.38 -8.11
CA ASP A 196 -21.45 -3.86 -7.18
C ASP A 196 -20.88 -2.67 -6.41
N LEU A 197 -21.38 -1.48 -6.69
CA LEU A 197 -21.09 -0.25 -5.99
C LEU A 197 -22.22 0.15 -5.04
N SER A 198 -23.05 -0.81 -4.64
CA SER A 198 -24.14 -0.55 -3.71
C SER A 198 -23.66 -0.04 -2.35
N VAL A 199 -22.42 -0.38 -1.97
CA VAL A 199 -21.80 0.07 -0.72
C VAL A 199 -20.42 0.63 -1.01
N VAL A 200 -20.14 1.81 -0.48
CA VAL A 200 -18.79 2.40 -0.47
C VAL A 200 -18.41 2.84 0.94
N PHE A 201 -17.15 2.64 1.27
CA PHE A 201 -16.57 3.05 2.55
C PHE A 201 -15.69 4.26 2.31
N MET A 202 -15.81 5.25 3.19
CA MET A 202 -14.98 6.43 3.18
C MET A 202 -14.35 6.65 4.54
N ASP A 203 -13.04 6.90 4.54
CA ASP A 203 -12.29 7.32 5.72
C ASP A 203 -11.28 8.40 5.35
N THR A 204 -10.86 9.18 6.35
CA THR A 204 -9.89 10.26 6.18
C THR A 204 -8.68 10.05 7.09
N THR A 205 -7.52 10.46 6.60
CA THR A 205 -6.29 10.55 7.38
C THR A 205 -5.62 11.90 7.17
N SER A 206 -4.68 12.27 8.05
CA SER A 206 -3.83 13.44 7.87
C SER A 206 -2.44 13.03 7.42
N LEU A 207 -1.86 13.80 6.49
CA LEU A 207 -0.48 13.66 6.05
C LEU A 207 0.28 14.93 6.47
N SER A 208 1.30 14.76 7.31
CA SER A 208 2.08 15.86 7.84
C SER A 208 3.27 16.20 6.94
N PHE A 209 3.55 17.50 6.74
CA PHE A 209 4.71 17.97 6.01
C PHE A 209 5.86 18.23 6.98
N TYR A 210 7.02 17.63 6.70
CA TYR A 210 8.27 17.88 7.42
C TYR A 210 9.13 18.87 6.64
N GLY A 211 9.45 20.00 7.26
CA GLY A 211 10.19 21.09 6.62
C GLY A 211 9.30 22.08 5.88
N GLU A 212 9.86 22.77 4.89
CA GLU A 212 9.15 23.72 4.04
C GLU A 212 8.36 22.96 2.97
N GLY A 213 7.06 22.83 3.15
CA GLY A 213 6.18 22.14 2.22
C GLY A 213 4.72 22.50 2.43
N GLY A 214 3.86 21.97 1.54
CA GLY A 214 2.43 22.18 1.65
C GLY A 214 1.98 23.60 1.35
N GLU A 215 2.54 24.26 0.34
CA GLU A 215 2.21 25.65 -0.01
C GLU A 215 0.74 25.81 -0.43
N THR A 216 0.12 24.75 -0.96
CA THR A 216 -1.27 24.80 -1.47
C THR A 216 -2.29 24.22 -0.49
N LEU A 217 -2.03 23.01 0.03
CA LEU A 217 -2.94 22.27 0.91
C LEU A 217 -2.44 22.15 2.34
N GLY A 218 -1.17 22.53 2.60
CA GLY A 218 -0.57 22.43 3.91
C GLY A 218 -1.06 23.53 4.85
N GLU A 219 -1.94 23.17 5.78
CA GLU A 219 -2.47 24.03 6.80
C GLU A 219 -2.34 23.40 8.19
N HIS A 220 -2.22 24.23 9.24
CA HIS A 220 -2.28 23.73 10.60
C HIS A 220 -3.73 23.39 10.97
N GLY A 221 -3.95 22.19 11.48
CA GLY A 221 -5.27 21.70 11.83
C GLY A 221 -5.23 20.64 12.92
N TYR A 222 -6.34 19.94 13.12
CA TYR A 222 -6.39 18.83 14.04
C TYR A 222 -5.56 17.67 13.51
N SER A 223 -4.42 17.41 14.15
CA SER A 223 -3.51 16.32 13.74
C SER A 223 -3.93 15.00 14.38
N LYS A 224 -4.25 14.01 13.56
CA LYS A 224 -4.51 12.62 14.00
C LYS A 224 -3.24 11.96 14.55
N ASP A 225 -2.05 12.45 14.14
CA ASP A 225 -0.74 11.94 14.56
C ASP A 225 -0.15 12.71 15.77
N TYR A 226 -0.97 13.54 16.44
CA TYR A 226 -0.53 14.38 17.57
C TYR A 226 0.63 15.34 17.26
N ARG A 227 0.71 15.82 16.01
CA ARG A 227 1.73 16.78 15.54
C ARG A 227 1.09 18.11 15.10
N PRO A 228 0.47 18.86 16.03
CA PRO A 228 -0.16 20.16 15.71
C PRO A 228 0.85 21.25 15.31
N ASP A 229 2.14 20.98 15.53
CA ASP A 229 3.28 21.82 15.15
C ASP A 229 3.60 21.78 13.66
N LEU A 230 3.10 20.77 12.93
CA LEU A 230 3.35 20.59 11.51
C LEU A 230 2.14 21.01 10.66
N LYS A 231 2.43 21.57 9.50
CA LYS A 231 1.41 21.68 8.45
C LYS A 231 1.02 20.28 8.00
N GLN A 232 -0.24 20.09 7.71
CA GLN A 232 -0.80 18.83 7.24
C GLN A 232 -1.75 19.07 6.08
N MET A 233 -2.08 18.02 5.33
CA MET A 233 -3.24 17.97 4.46
C MET A 233 -4.12 16.78 4.86
N ILE A 234 -5.40 16.85 4.56
CA ILE A 234 -6.33 15.73 4.77
C ILE A 234 -6.42 14.93 3.47
N LEU A 235 -6.30 13.63 3.58
CA LEU A 235 -6.49 12.66 2.52
C LEU A 235 -7.71 11.81 2.84
N GLY A 236 -8.69 11.79 1.95
CA GLY A 236 -9.82 10.88 1.99
C GLY A 236 -9.60 9.71 1.03
N LEU A 237 -9.91 8.50 1.47
CA LEU A 237 -9.90 7.30 0.65
C LEU A 237 -11.31 6.76 0.53
N VAL A 238 -11.73 6.46 -0.68
CA VAL A 238 -13.00 5.79 -1.00
C VAL A 238 -12.71 4.40 -1.54
N VAL A 239 -13.32 3.38 -0.94
CA VAL A 239 -13.18 1.98 -1.36
C VAL A 239 -14.56 1.35 -1.60
N ASP A 240 -14.60 0.33 -2.46
CA ASP A 240 -15.81 -0.48 -2.70
C ASP A 240 -16.05 -1.52 -1.59
N GLY A 241 -17.14 -2.30 -1.71
CA GLY A 241 -17.52 -3.33 -0.76
C GLY A 241 -16.49 -4.45 -0.58
N ASP A 242 -15.59 -4.65 -1.54
CA ASP A 242 -14.47 -5.60 -1.47
C ASP A 242 -13.18 -4.97 -0.90
N GLY A 243 -13.21 -3.71 -0.51
CA GLY A 243 -12.05 -2.96 -0.03
C GLY A 243 -11.10 -2.48 -1.12
N ARG A 244 -11.52 -2.47 -2.39
CA ARG A 244 -10.69 -1.98 -3.49
C ARG A 244 -10.81 -0.46 -3.59
N PRO A 245 -9.70 0.27 -3.76
CA PRO A 245 -9.75 1.72 -3.87
C PRO A 245 -10.50 2.16 -5.14
N ILE A 246 -11.37 3.15 -4.98
CA ILE A 246 -12.08 3.82 -6.07
C ILE A 246 -11.36 5.12 -6.40
N CYS A 247 -11.22 5.99 -5.39
CA CYS A 247 -10.54 7.27 -5.54
C CYS A 247 -9.97 7.78 -4.22
N THR A 248 -9.11 8.78 -4.35
CA THR A 248 -8.58 9.56 -3.25
C THR A 248 -8.93 11.03 -3.44
N GLU A 249 -9.30 11.71 -2.35
CA GLU A 249 -9.59 13.15 -2.35
C GLU A 249 -8.70 13.87 -1.36
N MET A 250 -8.40 15.13 -1.62
CA MET A 250 -7.47 15.91 -0.80
C MET A 250 -8.11 17.24 -0.40
N TRP A 251 -7.78 17.71 0.82
CA TRP A 251 -8.22 18.97 1.37
C TRP A 251 -7.10 19.68 2.11
N PRO A 252 -7.25 21.00 2.31
CA PRO A 252 -6.41 21.72 3.26
C PRO A 252 -6.45 21.11 4.66
N GLY A 253 -5.32 21.14 5.35
CA GLY A 253 -5.14 20.49 6.64
C GLY A 253 -6.03 20.99 7.78
N ASN A 254 -6.65 22.16 7.63
CA ASN A 254 -7.62 22.72 8.55
C ASN A 254 -9.07 22.34 8.26
N THR A 255 -9.31 21.48 7.25
CA THR A 255 -10.66 21.01 6.91
C THR A 255 -11.16 20.05 7.98
N ALA A 256 -12.39 20.27 8.44
CA ALA A 256 -13.04 19.37 9.39
C ALA A 256 -13.64 18.16 8.66
N ASP A 257 -13.48 16.96 9.22
CA ASP A 257 -14.02 15.71 8.65
C ASP A 257 -15.52 15.80 8.32
N VAL A 258 -16.27 16.48 9.16
CA VAL A 258 -17.72 16.72 9.01
C VAL A 258 -18.08 17.43 7.71
N THR A 259 -17.22 18.29 7.17
CA THR A 259 -17.47 19.08 5.96
C THR A 259 -16.99 18.38 4.68
N SER A 260 -16.23 17.28 4.82
CA SER A 260 -15.60 16.59 3.69
C SER A 260 -16.53 15.61 2.99
N LEU A 261 -17.48 15.00 3.69
CA LEU A 261 -18.26 13.86 3.20
C LEU A 261 -19.14 14.21 1.99
N LEU A 262 -19.98 15.25 2.09
CA LEU A 262 -20.92 15.58 1.03
C LEU A 262 -20.23 15.98 -0.29
N PRO A 263 -19.20 16.85 -0.31
CA PRO A 263 -18.46 17.15 -1.51
C PRO A 263 -17.83 15.93 -2.19
N VAL A 264 -17.31 14.96 -1.39
CA VAL A 264 -16.78 13.71 -1.94
C VAL A 264 -17.86 12.88 -2.58
N VAL A 265 -19.00 12.73 -1.92
CA VAL A 265 -20.12 11.96 -2.45
C VAL A 265 -20.62 12.56 -3.78
N ASP A 266 -20.73 13.88 -3.87
CA ASP A 266 -21.13 14.56 -5.10
C ASP A 266 -20.12 14.30 -6.22
N ARG A 267 -18.82 14.49 -5.92
CA ARG A 267 -17.72 14.24 -6.87
C ARG A 267 -17.64 12.76 -7.28
N LEU A 268 -17.83 11.83 -6.34
CA LEU A 268 -17.87 10.39 -6.61
C LEU A 268 -18.96 10.03 -7.61
N ARG A 269 -20.16 10.57 -7.42
CA ARG A 269 -21.30 10.32 -8.33
C ARG A 269 -21.05 10.89 -9.72
N GLU A 270 -20.47 12.07 -9.80
CA GLU A 270 -20.15 12.73 -11.06
C GLU A 270 -19.05 11.98 -11.82
N ARG A 271 -17.93 11.68 -11.16
CA ARG A 271 -16.75 11.04 -11.78
C ARG A 271 -17.01 9.60 -12.23
N PHE A 272 -17.72 8.82 -11.43
CA PHE A 272 -17.85 7.38 -11.63
C PHE A 272 -19.25 6.94 -12.08
N SER A 273 -20.16 7.90 -12.34
CA SER A 273 -21.53 7.62 -12.78
C SER A 273 -22.24 6.61 -11.88
N ILE A 274 -22.07 6.73 -10.57
CA ILE A 274 -22.64 5.84 -9.56
C ILE A 274 -24.06 6.30 -9.26
N GLY A 275 -25.06 5.43 -9.48
CA GLY A 275 -26.46 5.74 -9.24
C GLY A 275 -26.83 5.62 -7.77
N ARG A 276 -27.20 4.42 -7.34
CA ARG A 276 -27.54 4.10 -5.94
C ARG A 276 -26.29 3.65 -5.20
N VAL A 277 -26.03 4.24 -4.04
CA VAL A 277 -24.89 3.91 -3.21
C VAL A 277 -25.26 4.09 -1.74
N CYS A 278 -24.81 3.16 -0.90
CA CYS A 278 -24.84 3.27 0.55
C CYS A 278 -23.46 3.76 1.02
N ILE A 279 -23.44 4.90 1.67
CA ILE A 279 -22.22 5.51 2.20
C ILE A 279 -21.97 5.00 3.61
N VAL A 280 -20.79 4.42 3.83
CA VAL A 280 -20.35 4.01 5.18
C VAL A 280 -19.22 4.94 5.62
N ALA A 281 -19.41 5.66 6.73
CA ALA A 281 -18.45 6.62 7.24
C ALA A 281 -18.38 6.63 8.77
N ASP A 282 -17.22 7.05 9.30
CA ASP A 282 -16.98 7.11 10.74
C ASP A 282 -17.77 8.25 11.42
N ARG A 283 -17.91 8.11 12.73
CA ARG A 283 -18.61 9.08 13.61
C ARG A 283 -18.05 10.50 13.56
N GLY A 284 -16.80 10.68 13.13
CA GLY A 284 -16.16 12.00 12.96
C GLY A 284 -16.80 12.84 11.87
N MET A 285 -17.42 12.19 10.88
CA MET A 285 -18.03 12.82 9.71
C MET A 285 -19.51 13.15 9.87
N ILE A 286 -20.10 12.89 11.06
CA ILE A 286 -21.54 13.04 11.29
C ILE A 286 -21.90 14.37 11.89
N SER A 287 -22.88 15.02 11.25
CA SER A 287 -23.65 16.14 11.79
C SER A 287 -25.09 16.06 11.31
N ALA A 288 -25.98 16.79 11.94
CA ALA A 288 -27.37 16.91 11.47
C ALA A 288 -27.43 17.44 10.01
N ALA A 289 -26.52 18.35 9.64
CA ALA A 289 -26.40 18.87 8.29
C ALA A 289 -25.92 17.80 7.30
N THR A 290 -24.97 16.94 7.70
CA THR A 290 -24.49 15.83 6.86
C THR A 290 -25.60 14.83 6.60
N ILE A 291 -26.36 14.45 7.61
CA ILE A 291 -27.51 13.53 7.47
C ILE A 291 -28.57 14.13 6.56
N ALA A 292 -28.98 15.37 6.80
CA ALA A 292 -29.96 16.04 5.96
C ALA A 292 -29.48 16.14 4.48
N GLY A 293 -28.18 16.41 4.27
CA GLY A 293 -27.60 16.45 2.92
C GLY A 293 -27.57 15.10 2.21
N LEU A 294 -27.37 13.99 2.92
CA LEU A 294 -27.45 12.63 2.38
C LEU A 294 -28.90 12.27 2.04
N GLU A 295 -29.85 12.61 2.91
CA GLU A 295 -31.30 12.38 2.70
C GLU A 295 -31.82 13.21 1.51
N GLU A 296 -31.42 14.47 1.37
CA GLU A 296 -31.75 15.30 0.21
C GLU A 296 -31.29 14.68 -1.11
N ARG A 297 -30.11 14.04 -1.09
CA ARG A 297 -29.53 13.31 -2.22
C ARG A 297 -30.14 11.92 -2.44
N LYS A 298 -31.07 11.51 -1.57
CA LYS A 298 -31.71 10.18 -1.56
C LYS A 298 -30.70 9.04 -1.49
N LEU A 299 -29.64 9.22 -0.70
CA LEU A 299 -28.61 8.23 -0.50
C LEU A 299 -28.87 7.40 0.75
N GLU A 300 -28.55 6.14 0.68
CA GLU A 300 -28.51 5.27 1.85
C GLU A 300 -27.19 5.49 2.59
N TYR A 301 -27.20 5.34 3.91
CA TYR A 301 -25.99 5.55 4.70
C TYR A 301 -25.96 4.68 5.95
N ILE A 302 -24.73 4.30 6.34
CA ILE A 302 -24.41 3.67 7.63
C ILE A 302 -23.36 4.55 8.29
N LEU A 303 -23.74 5.21 9.36
CA LEU A 303 -22.86 6.17 10.03
C LEU A 303 -22.63 5.74 11.48
N GLY A 304 -21.39 5.88 11.97
CA GLY A 304 -21.06 5.61 13.37
C GLY A 304 -21.73 6.61 14.30
N ALA A 305 -22.55 6.18 15.26
CA ALA A 305 -23.25 7.07 16.18
C ALA A 305 -22.38 7.51 17.37
N ARG A 306 -22.66 8.72 17.91
CA ARG A 306 -22.08 9.20 19.17
C ARG A 306 -22.95 8.74 20.33
N GLU A 307 -22.77 7.49 20.78
CA GLU A 307 -23.61 6.81 21.75
C GLU A 307 -23.98 7.63 23.01
N ARG A 308 -23.03 8.39 23.54
CA ARG A 308 -23.22 9.09 24.82
C ARG A 308 -23.82 10.49 24.72
N SER A 309 -23.79 11.10 23.54
CA SER A 309 -24.22 12.50 23.33
C SER A 309 -25.53 12.61 22.56
N ASP A 310 -25.96 11.53 21.88
CA ASP A 310 -27.21 11.52 21.12
C ASP A 310 -28.36 10.97 21.96
N ALA A 311 -29.35 11.81 22.23
CA ALA A 311 -30.52 11.43 23.02
C ALA A 311 -31.38 10.33 22.38
N VAL A 312 -31.41 10.27 21.04
CA VAL A 312 -32.16 9.24 20.27
C VAL A 312 -31.45 7.91 20.40
N VAL A 313 -30.12 7.88 20.17
CA VAL A 313 -29.30 6.66 20.30
C VAL A 313 -29.37 6.14 21.74
N ARG A 314 -29.26 7.02 22.75
CA ARG A 314 -29.39 6.66 24.15
C ARG A 314 -30.72 5.98 24.41
N LYS A 315 -31.84 6.56 23.97
CA LYS A 315 -33.18 6.03 24.16
C LYS A 315 -33.40 4.68 23.46
N ILE A 316 -32.88 4.54 22.23
CA ILE A 316 -33.10 3.33 21.41
C ILE A 316 -32.16 2.19 21.82
N VAL A 317 -30.91 2.48 22.21
CA VAL A 317 -29.86 1.46 22.42
C VAL A 317 -29.58 1.25 23.90
N LEU A 318 -29.43 2.32 24.69
CA LEU A 318 -29.00 2.21 26.10
C LEU A 318 -30.15 2.06 27.09
N ASP A 319 -31.28 2.68 26.77
CA ASP A 319 -32.48 2.62 27.63
C ASP A 319 -33.47 1.56 27.14
N ASN A 320 -33.11 0.72 26.17
CA ASN A 320 -33.94 -0.35 25.63
C ASN A 320 -33.60 -1.68 26.33
N ASP A 321 -34.56 -2.21 27.05
CA ASP A 321 -34.49 -3.51 27.76
C ASP A 321 -34.97 -4.69 26.89
N ASP A 322 -35.23 -4.48 25.59
CA ASP A 322 -35.66 -5.55 24.71
C ASP A 322 -34.54 -6.61 24.50
N PRO A 323 -34.91 -7.91 24.53
CA PRO A 323 -33.93 -8.96 24.34
C PRO A 323 -33.28 -8.90 22.95
N PHE A 324 -31.95 -9.12 22.86
CA PHE A 324 -31.26 -9.24 21.61
C PHE A 324 -31.83 -10.34 20.72
N VAL A 325 -32.27 -9.99 19.54
CA VAL A 325 -32.71 -10.96 18.52
C VAL A 325 -31.53 -11.28 17.61
N PRO A 326 -31.13 -12.57 17.48
CA PRO A 326 -30.07 -12.93 16.54
C PRO A 326 -30.42 -12.55 15.11
N LEU A 327 -29.58 -11.80 14.43
CA LEU A 327 -29.71 -11.53 13.00
C LEU A 327 -29.25 -12.77 12.23
N LEU A 328 -30.20 -13.53 11.67
CA LEU A 328 -29.86 -14.62 10.75
C LEU A 328 -29.54 -14.01 9.39
N ILE A 329 -28.26 -13.94 9.07
CA ILE A 329 -27.80 -13.58 7.73
C ILE A 329 -27.76 -14.87 6.92
N GLU A 330 -28.71 -15.06 6.01
CA GLU A 330 -28.62 -16.09 4.99
C GLU A 330 -27.44 -15.73 4.05
N ARG A 331 -26.48 -16.66 3.93
CA ARG A 331 -25.32 -16.51 3.06
C ARG A 331 -25.63 -17.00 1.67
#